data_4968cb35875bb1a969617aa4fba52528
#
_entry.id   4968cb35875bb1a969617aa4fba52528
#
_cell.length_a   1.000
_cell.length_b   1.000
_cell.length_c   1.000
_cell.angle_alpha   90.00
_cell.angle_beta   90.00
_cell.angle_gamma   90.00
#
_symmetry.space_group_name_H-M   'P 1'
#
loop_
_entity.id
_entity.type
_entity.pdbx_description
1 polymer ?
#
loop_
_entity_poly.entity_id
_entity_poly.type
_entity_poly.pdbx_seq_one_letter_code
_entity_poly.pdbx_strand_id
1 'polypeptide(L)'
;MKMTRHGEARMQQRAIPSLVTALLLDHGCRMRHDGADIVFVDKTARKEIRRAVGGSRNMRTIEPWLNTYLVVSDEGVLVTAARRICRLHRP
;
A
#
# COMPACT_ATOMS: atom_id res chain seq x y z
N MET A 1 1.80 5.79 -12.42
CA MET A 1 0.55 6.18 -11.73
C MET A 1 0.61 7.62 -11.27
N LYS A 2 -0.46 8.35 -11.44
CA LYS A 2 -0.53 9.72 -10.93
C LYS A 2 -1.09 9.72 -9.51
N MET A 3 -0.53 10.55 -8.65
CA MET A 3 -1.09 10.83 -7.35
C MET A 3 -1.88 12.12 -7.39
N THR A 4 -2.97 12.17 -6.65
CA THR A 4 -3.65 13.44 -6.41
C THR A 4 -2.82 14.25 -5.43
N ARG A 5 -3.01 15.57 -5.44
CA ARG A 5 -2.37 16.45 -4.46
C ARG A 5 -2.72 16.03 -3.02
N HIS A 6 -3.95 15.60 -2.80
CA HIS A 6 -4.41 15.10 -1.51
C HIS A 6 -3.63 13.84 -1.10
N GLY A 7 -3.44 12.90 -2.03
CA GLY A 7 -2.69 11.68 -1.74
C GLY A 7 -1.23 11.95 -1.37
N GLU A 8 -0.59 12.87 -2.09
CA GLU A 8 0.78 13.28 -1.79
C GLU A 8 0.89 13.91 -0.41
N ALA A 9 -0.03 14.81 -0.06
CA ALA A 9 -0.03 15.47 1.23
C ALA A 9 -0.21 14.46 2.37
N ARG A 10 -1.11 13.49 2.19
CA ARG A 10 -1.33 12.45 3.20
C ARG A 10 -0.13 11.55 3.37
N MET A 11 0.55 11.19 2.28
CA MET A 11 1.77 10.39 2.37
C MET A 11 2.84 11.11 3.16
N GLN A 12 3.05 12.39 2.91
CA GLN A 12 4.02 13.21 3.63
C GLN A 12 3.66 13.32 5.11
N GLN A 13 2.39 13.57 5.41
CA GLN A 13 1.91 13.70 6.79
C GLN A 13 2.09 12.43 7.60
N ARG A 14 1.94 11.27 6.95
CA ARG A 14 2.05 9.98 7.62
C ARG A 14 3.43 9.35 7.47
N ALA A 15 4.35 10.07 6.82
CA ALA A 15 5.73 9.63 6.60
C ALA A 15 5.84 8.27 5.93
N ILE A 16 4.93 7.97 4.99
CA ILE A 16 4.97 6.70 4.25
C ILE A 16 5.99 6.81 3.12
N PRO A 17 7.04 5.98 3.10
CA PRO A 17 8.06 6.03 2.05
C PRO A 17 7.48 5.72 0.67
N SER A 18 8.00 6.39 -0.35
CA SER A 18 7.60 6.14 -1.74
C SER A 18 7.85 4.69 -2.16
N LEU A 19 8.91 4.09 -1.65
CA LEU A 19 9.21 2.67 -1.92
C LEU A 19 8.08 1.76 -1.45
N VAL A 20 7.52 2.02 -0.27
CA VAL A 20 6.40 1.23 0.26
C VAL A 20 5.18 1.37 -0.64
N THR A 21 4.88 2.60 -1.06
CA THR A 21 3.76 2.84 -1.98
C THR A 21 3.95 2.06 -3.28
N ALA A 22 5.14 2.12 -3.88
CA ALA A 22 5.44 1.40 -5.11
C ALA A 22 5.29 -0.12 -4.92
N LEU A 23 5.79 -0.66 -3.82
CA LEU A 23 5.69 -2.09 -3.53
C LEU A 23 4.24 -2.54 -3.36
N LEU A 24 3.42 -1.75 -2.69
CA LEU A 24 2.00 -2.06 -2.54
C LEU A 24 1.27 -2.04 -3.88
N LEU A 25 1.56 -1.05 -4.73
CA LEU A 25 0.94 -0.97 -6.05
C LEU A 25 1.33 -2.13 -6.96
N ASP A 26 2.57 -2.59 -6.85
CA ASP A 26 3.06 -3.69 -7.69
C ASP A 26 2.65 -5.07 -7.17
N HIS A 27 2.62 -5.25 -5.87
CA HIS A 27 2.47 -6.58 -5.25
C HIS A 27 1.31 -6.69 -4.28
N GLY A 28 0.70 -5.58 -3.87
CA GLY A 28 -0.37 -5.59 -2.90
C GLY A 28 -1.62 -6.31 -3.39
N CYS A 29 -2.42 -6.78 -2.44
CA CYS A 29 -3.73 -7.34 -2.72
C CYS A 29 -4.74 -6.22 -2.92
N ARG A 30 -5.60 -6.35 -3.93
CA ARG A 30 -6.62 -5.35 -4.22
C ARG A 30 -8.00 -5.85 -3.83
N MET A 31 -8.76 -4.97 -3.20
CA MET A 31 -10.14 -5.25 -2.83
C MET A 31 -11.01 -4.08 -3.31
N ARG A 32 -12.05 -4.40 -4.09
CA ARG A 32 -12.97 -3.38 -4.59
C ARG A 32 -13.91 -2.91 -3.48
N HIS A 33 -14.05 -1.60 -3.34
CA HIS A 33 -14.93 -1.02 -2.34
C HIS A 33 -15.39 0.38 -2.77
N ASP A 34 -16.69 0.59 -2.87
CA ASP A 34 -17.31 1.89 -3.19
C ASP A 34 -16.69 2.60 -4.39
N GLY A 35 -16.49 1.88 -5.49
CA GLY A 35 -15.98 2.46 -6.72
C GLY A 35 -14.48 2.73 -6.71
N ALA A 36 -13.76 2.20 -5.77
CA ALA A 36 -12.31 2.34 -5.69
C ALA A 36 -11.66 1.01 -5.31
N ASP A 37 -10.36 0.89 -5.54
CA ASP A 37 -9.59 -0.26 -5.10
C ASP A 37 -8.86 0.06 -3.82
N ILE A 38 -9.00 -0.78 -2.81
CA ILE A 38 -8.18 -0.72 -1.62
C ILE A 38 -7.02 -1.69 -1.82
N VAL A 39 -5.79 -1.18 -1.76
CA VAL A 39 -4.58 -1.98 -1.92
C VAL A 39 -3.93 -2.15 -0.55
N PHE A 40 -3.71 -3.39 -0.17
CA PHE A 40 -3.15 -3.70 1.15
C PHE A 40 -2.24 -4.93 1.07
N VAL A 41 -1.51 -5.20 2.13
CA VAL A 41 -0.59 -6.34 2.19
C VAL A 41 -1.28 -7.49 2.91
N ASP A 42 -1.53 -8.58 2.18
CA ASP A 42 -1.95 -9.84 2.76
C ASP A 42 -0.74 -10.80 2.83
N LYS A 43 -0.99 -12.03 3.20
CA LYS A 43 0.07 -13.04 3.35
C LYS A 43 0.82 -13.29 2.04
N THR A 44 0.10 -13.38 0.93
CA THR A 44 0.71 -13.60 -0.40
C THR A 44 1.50 -12.39 -0.84
N ALA A 45 0.92 -11.19 -0.68
CA ALA A 45 1.59 -9.95 -1.02
C ALA A 45 2.88 -9.77 -0.22
N ARG A 46 2.86 -10.13 1.06
CA ARG A 46 4.04 -10.07 1.93
C ARG A 46 5.18 -10.91 1.38
N LYS A 47 4.89 -12.12 0.90
CA LYS A 47 5.87 -13.00 0.30
C LYS A 47 6.46 -12.41 -0.98
N GLU A 48 5.61 -11.84 -1.82
CA GLU A 48 6.03 -11.22 -3.07
C GLU A 48 6.91 -9.99 -2.82
N ILE A 49 6.53 -9.16 -1.86
CA ILE A 49 7.30 -7.98 -1.48
C ILE A 49 8.67 -8.40 -0.94
N ARG A 50 8.71 -9.41 -0.09
CA ARG A 50 9.97 -9.94 0.44
C ARG A 50 10.91 -10.38 -0.66
N ARG A 51 10.38 -11.06 -1.68
CA ARG A 51 11.16 -11.48 -2.85
C ARG A 51 11.64 -10.28 -3.65
N ALA A 52 10.77 -9.30 -3.84
CA ALA A 52 11.09 -8.10 -4.62
C ALA A 52 12.19 -7.24 -3.97
N VAL A 53 12.23 -7.16 -2.64
CA VAL A 53 13.25 -6.37 -1.94
C VAL A 53 14.56 -7.12 -1.70
N GLY A 54 14.62 -8.40 -2.04
CA GLY A 54 15.85 -9.18 -1.94
C GLY A 54 16.04 -9.94 -0.63
N GLY A 55 14.98 -10.17 0.13
CA GLY A 55 14.97 -11.05 1.29
C GLY A 55 14.75 -10.37 2.63
N SER A 56 14.97 -11.14 3.70
CA SER A 56 14.59 -10.75 5.05
C SER A 56 15.26 -9.49 5.57
N ARG A 57 16.51 -9.26 5.21
CA ARG A 57 17.25 -8.10 5.67
C ARG A 57 16.63 -6.79 5.19
N ASN A 58 16.31 -6.72 3.90
CA ASN A 58 15.67 -5.54 3.33
C ASN A 58 14.21 -5.43 3.76
N MET A 59 13.56 -6.57 3.98
CA MET A 59 12.19 -6.62 4.46
C MET A 59 12.03 -5.93 5.81
N ARG A 60 13.01 -6.04 6.70
CA ARG A 60 12.96 -5.39 8.01
C ARG A 60 12.85 -3.87 7.91
N THR A 61 13.44 -3.29 6.90
CA THR A 61 13.41 -1.83 6.68
C THR A 61 11.99 -1.34 6.41
N ILE A 62 11.19 -2.15 5.72
CA ILE A 62 9.83 -1.77 5.32
C ILE A 62 8.75 -2.42 6.17
N GLU A 63 9.11 -3.37 7.03
CA GLU A 63 8.15 -4.12 7.83
C GLU A 63 7.19 -3.23 8.65
N PRO A 64 7.65 -2.14 9.29
CA PRO A 64 6.75 -1.25 10.01
C PRO A 64 5.65 -0.64 9.13
N TRP A 65 5.83 -0.63 7.83
CA TRP A 65 4.90 -0.04 6.87
C TRP A 65 3.97 -1.05 6.21
N LEU A 66 4.09 -2.34 6.54
CA LEU A 66 3.29 -3.38 5.90
C LEU A 66 1.82 -3.38 6.33
N ASN A 67 1.46 -2.57 7.31
CA ASN A 67 0.06 -2.34 7.65
C ASN A 67 -0.52 -1.10 6.96
N THR A 68 0.18 -0.58 5.96
CA THR A 68 -0.30 0.53 5.12
C THR A 68 -1.34 0.00 4.14
N TYR A 69 -2.34 0.84 3.84
CA TYR A 69 -3.25 0.58 2.73
C TYR A 69 -3.31 1.81 1.82
N LEU A 70 -3.65 1.58 0.57
CA LEU A 70 -3.82 2.63 -0.43
C LEU A 70 -5.26 2.58 -0.94
N VAL A 71 -5.80 3.72 -1.29
CA VAL A 71 -7.09 3.81 -1.99
C VAL A 71 -6.81 4.37 -3.37
N VAL A 72 -7.15 3.60 -4.40
CA VAL A 72 -6.89 3.94 -5.80
C VAL A 72 -8.25 4.04 -6.51
N SER A 73 -8.49 5.16 -7.17
CA SER A 73 -9.75 5.37 -7.91
C SER A 73 -9.83 4.48 -9.15
N ASP A 74 -11.01 4.41 -9.75
CA ASP A 74 -11.22 3.69 -11.02
C ASP A 74 -10.31 4.19 -12.14
N GLU A 75 -9.90 5.45 -12.07
CA GLU A 75 -9.03 6.07 -13.06
C GLU A 75 -7.55 5.77 -12.82
N GLY A 76 -7.24 4.98 -11.80
CA GLY A 76 -5.86 4.64 -11.46
C GLY A 76 -5.14 5.73 -10.69
N VAL A 77 -5.87 6.64 -10.02
CA VAL A 77 -5.31 7.74 -9.26
C VAL A 77 -5.26 7.38 -7.79
N LEU A 78 -4.10 7.55 -7.16
CA LEU A 78 -3.94 7.35 -5.73
C LEU A 78 -4.66 8.47 -4.98
N VAL A 79 -5.69 8.09 -4.22
CA VAL A 79 -6.52 9.04 -3.47
C VAL A 79 -6.04 9.18 -2.03
N THR A 80 -5.69 8.08 -1.41
CA THR A 80 -5.33 8.05 0.01
C THR A 80 -4.25 7.00 0.26
N ALA A 81 -3.35 7.30 1.17
CA ALA A 81 -2.41 6.33 1.71
C ALA A 81 -2.40 6.49 3.23
N ALA A 82 -2.60 5.42 3.97
CA ALA A 82 -2.70 5.46 5.42
C ALA A 82 -2.30 4.12 6.03
N ARG A 83 -2.00 4.12 7.33
CA ARG A 83 -1.73 2.88 8.05
C ARG A 83 -3.05 2.31 8.58
N ARG A 84 -3.20 0.99 8.51
CA ARG A 84 -4.35 0.31 9.09
C ARG A 84 -4.25 0.32 10.61
N ILE A 85 -5.37 0.59 11.25
CA ILE A 85 -5.45 0.47 12.69
C ILE A 85 -5.97 -0.92 13.06
N CYS A 86 -6.84 -1.48 12.23
CA CYS A 86 -7.41 -2.79 12.44
C CYS A 86 -7.30 -3.63 11.17
N ARG A 87 -7.53 -4.93 11.33
CA ARG A 87 -7.44 -5.88 10.24
C ARG A 87 -8.55 -5.63 9.21
N LEU A 88 -8.18 -5.58 7.94
CA LEU A 88 -9.15 -5.50 6.86
C LEU A 88 -9.77 -6.87 6.62
N HIS A 89 -11.10 -6.91 6.51
CA HIS A 89 -11.82 -8.12 6.21
C HIS A 89 -12.07 -8.21 4.71
N ARG A 90 -11.86 -9.39 4.16
CA ARG A 90 -12.24 -9.66 2.77
C ARG A 90 -13.72 -9.98 2.72
N PRO A 91 -14.42 -9.53 1.67
CA PRO A 91 -15.81 -9.92 1.47
C PRO A 91 -15.97 -11.42 1.23
#